data_a37269169379182ebda86ef10ad60258
#
_entry.id   a37269169379182ebda86ef10ad60258
#
_cell.length_a   1.000
_cell.length_b   1.000
_cell.length_c   1.000
_cell.angle_alpha   90.00
_cell.angle_beta   90.00
_cell.angle_gamma   90.00
#
_symmetry.space_group_name_H-M   'P 1'
#
loop_
_entity.id
_entity.type
_entity.pdbx_description
1 polymer ?
#
loop_
_entity_poly.entity_id
_entity_poly.type
_entity_poly.pdbx_seq_one_letter_code
_entity_poly.pdbx_strand_id
1 'polypeptide(L)'
;MNVQKHTFSFDLEGMEVEEVVRSVFHTVLLHRCYAKISVKEGGNTWTVGAAGLTDEDCESIEVTYTRVSCDEVVNKVNQPIQAFVKQLRSGQSSERGTGSVALEFHEQKRAKWGVFASDPVPWEIWIVHVNLTSFDTETARSAHRDKLTQAVTDAIFYINDTMVNPDTYKPKLARTGDFDQILDMQCPLLTPHHFRVHYSTCNDDPVQATMGGAVKKILKDTLAL
;
A
#
# COMPACT_ATOMS: atom_id res chain seq x y z
N MET A 1 -15.62 -14.11 3.07
CA MET A 1 -14.72 -13.46 4.05
C MET A 1 -14.84 -11.97 3.83
N ASN A 2 -15.09 -11.19 4.88
CA ASN A 2 -15.14 -9.73 4.72
C ASN A 2 -13.71 -9.21 4.62
N VAL A 3 -13.42 -8.44 3.57
CA VAL A 3 -12.14 -7.77 3.37
C VAL A 3 -12.05 -6.60 4.35
N GLN A 4 -10.97 -6.52 5.12
CA GLN A 4 -10.70 -5.35 5.96
C GLN A 4 -10.32 -4.17 5.07
N LYS A 5 -10.94 -3.00 5.30
CA LYS A 5 -10.69 -1.79 4.51
C LYS A 5 -10.39 -0.63 5.43
N HIS A 6 -9.31 0.08 5.10
CA HIS A 6 -8.89 1.30 5.76
C HIS A 6 -8.74 2.38 4.70
N THR A 7 -9.25 3.57 4.98
CA THR A 7 -9.29 4.64 3.99
C THR A 7 -8.82 5.94 4.61
N PHE A 8 -7.93 6.63 3.93
CA PHE A 8 -7.47 7.98 4.23
C PHE A 8 -7.81 8.90 3.06
N SER A 9 -8.03 10.17 3.32
CA SER A 9 -8.26 11.18 2.30
C SER A 9 -7.41 12.41 2.61
N PHE A 10 -6.64 12.86 1.62
CA PHE A 10 -5.75 14.01 1.76
C PHE A 10 -5.95 14.98 0.60
N ASP A 11 -5.98 16.28 0.95
CA ASP A 11 -5.82 17.36 -0.01
C ASP A 11 -4.32 17.64 -0.13
N LEU A 12 -3.73 17.57 -1.33
CA LEU A 12 -2.29 17.56 -1.53
C LEU A 12 -1.87 18.48 -2.67
N GLU A 13 -0.76 19.21 -2.51
CA GLU A 13 -0.06 19.76 -3.66
C GLU A 13 0.64 18.63 -4.44
N GLY A 14 0.86 18.82 -5.73
CA GLY A 14 1.38 17.75 -6.58
C GLY A 14 2.71 17.15 -6.12
N MET A 15 3.56 17.92 -5.41
CA MET A 15 4.85 17.46 -4.87
C MET A 15 4.68 16.57 -3.62
N GLU A 16 3.62 16.76 -2.85
CA GLU A 16 3.36 16.07 -1.59
C GLU A 16 2.80 14.64 -1.80
N VAL A 17 2.16 14.39 -2.97
CA VAL A 17 1.42 13.15 -3.24
C VAL A 17 2.30 11.90 -3.06
N GLU A 18 3.49 11.92 -3.64
CA GLU A 18 4.40 10.76 -3.61
C GLU A 18 4.85 10.47 -2.17
N GLU A 19 5.22 11.49 -1.41
CA GLU A 19 5.70 11.36 -0.03
C GLU A 19 4.62 10.86 0.92
N VAL A 20 3.43 11.46 0.86
CA VAL A 20 2.30 11.07 1.70
C VAL A 20 1.86 9.63 1.44
N VAL A 21 1.74 9.23 0.18
CA VAL A 21 1.35 7.85 -0.15
C VAL A 21 2.43 6.86 0.26
N ARG A 22 3.72 7.19 0.06
CA ARG A 22 4.85 6.37 0.50
C ARG A 22 4.86 6.20 2.02
N SER A 23 4.74 7.28 2.78
CA SER A 23 4.74 7.22 4.25
C SER A 23 3.65 6.29 4.78
N VAL A 24 2.43 6.37 4.24
CA VAL A 24 1.32 5.49 4.61
C VAL A 24 1.62 4.04 4.23
N PHE A 25 1.98 3.75 2.97
CA PHE A 25 2.13 2.37 2.51
C PHE A 25 3.34 1.67 3.09
N HIS A 26 4.46 2.36 3.26
CA HIS A 26 5.64 1.78 3.91
C HIS A 26 5.42 1.52 5.39
N THR A 27 4.66 2.37 6.09
CA THR A 27 4.26 2.10 7.48
C THR A 27 3.39 0.84 7.57
N VAL A 28 2.43 0.66 6.66
CA VAL A 28 1.64 -0.58 6.60
C VAL A 28 2.53 -1.80 6.34
N LEU A 29 3.44 -1.71 5.37
CA LEU A 29 4.33 -2.80 4.99
C LEU A 29 5.34 -3.18 6.09
N LEU A 30 5.75 -2.22 6.93
CA LEU A 30 6.57 -2.51 8.11
C LEU A 30 5.94 -3.60 8.97
N HIS A 31 4.61 -3.60 9.11
CA HIS A 31 3.85 -4.59 9.89
C HIS A 31 3.42 -5.84 9.09
N ARG A 32 3.62 -5.85 7.79
CA ARG A 32 3.22 -6.95 6.88
C ARG A 32 4.40 -7.64 6.21
N CYS A 33 5.61 -7.31 6.63
CA CYS A 33 6.84 -7.99 6.22
C CYS A 33 7.44 -8.71 7.41
N TYR A 34 7.77 -9.97 7.23
CA TYR A 34 8.60 -10.70 8.18
C TYR A 34 10.07 -10.62 7.76
N ALA A 35 10.98 -10.77 8.73
CA ALA A 35 12.36 -11.11 8.42
C ALA A 35 12.40 -12.41 7.60
N LYS A 36 13.44 -12.61 6.79
CA LYS A 36 13.51 -13.75 5.87
C LYS A 36 13.21 -15.07 6.57
N ILE A 37 12.15 -15.73 6.14
CA ILE A 37 11.79 -17.08 6.56
C ILE A 37 12.41 -18.06 5.58
N SER A 38 13.17 -19.03 6.10
CA SER A 38 13.76 -20.11 5.31
C SER A 38 13.28 -21.46 5.83
N VAL A 39 12.60 -22.22 4.97
CA VAL A 39 12.11 -23.56 5.30
C VAL A 39 13.24 -24.57 5.07
N LYS A 40 13.52 -25.43 6.06
CA LYS A 40 14.55 -26.46 5.97
C LYS A 40 14.06 -27.64 5.12
N GLU A 41 15.01 -28.38 4.56
CA GLU A 41 14.72 -29.65 3.85
C GLU A 41 13.86 -30.56 4.74
N GLY A 42 12.78 -31.11 4.17
CA GLY A 42 11.77 -31.88 4.90
C GLY A 42 10.54 -31.12 5.32
N GLY A 43 10.52 -29.77 5.19
CA GLY A 43 9.32 -28.94 5.29
C GLY A 43 8.72 -28.74 6.69
N ASN A 44 9.30 -29.34 7.75
CA ASN A 44 8.72 -29.35 9.09
C ASN A 44 9.28 -28.27 10.03
N THR A 45 10.39 -27.64 9.66
CA THR A 45 11.05 -26.60 10.46
C THR A 45 11.47 -25.43 9.61
N TRP A 46 11.52 -24.25 10.21
CA TRP A 46 11.98 -23.02 9.55
C TRP A 46 12.90 -22.22 10.46
N THR A 47 13.64 -21.32 9.88
CA THR A 47 14.43 -20.29 10.59
C THR A 47 14.01 -18.91 10.14
N VAL A 48 14.15 -17.95 11.03
CA VAL A 48 13.85 -16.54 10.77
C VAL A 48 15.16 -15.77 10.83
N GLY A 49 15.45 -14.98 9.80
CA GLY A 49 16.61 -14.09 9.73
C GLY A 49 16.41 -12.78 10.46
N ALA A 50 17.16 -11.75 10.04
CA ALA A 50 17.00 -10.38 10.50
C ALA A 50 16.37 -9.52 9.38
N ALA A 51 15.57 -8.53 9.75
CA ALA A 51 15.07 -7.49 8.85
C ALA A 51 15.83 -6.19 9.12
N GLY A 52 16.34 -5.56 8.07
CA GLY A 52 16.86 -4.20 8.15
C GLY A 52 15.72 -3.18 8.10
N LEU A 53 15.89 -2.08 8.81
CA LEU A 53 14.98 -0.93 8.81
C LEU A 53 15.73 0.33 8.42
N THR A 54 15.04 1.26 7.76
CA THR A 54 15.57 2.56 7.36
C THR A 54 14.53 3.63 7.65
N ASP A 55 14.96 4.73 8.25
CA ASP A 55 14.13 5.90 8.42
C ASP A 55 14.25 6.80 7.18
N GLU A 56 13.11 7.31 6.73
CA GLU A 56 12.97 8.19 5.56
C GLU A 56 12.29 9.49 5.99
N ASP A 57 12.94 10.60 5.67
CA ASP A 57 12.40 11.94 5.90
C ASP A 57 11.62 12.40 4.67
N CYS A 58 10.43 12.97 4.89
CA CYS A 58 9.69 13.67 3.84
C CYS A 58 10.30 15.07 3.64
N GLU A 59 10.44 15.49 2.38
CA GLU A 59 11.00 16.81 2.05
C GLU A 59 9.97 17.94 2.13
N SER A 60 8.69 17.62 1.82
CA SER A 60 7.61 18.60 1.73
C SER A 60 6.85 18.79 3.03
N ILE A 61 6.90 17.82 3.94
CA ILE A 61 6.21 17.81 5.24
C ILE A 61 7.15 17.34 6.35
N GLU A 62 6.94 17.80 7.57
CA GLU A 62 7.79 17.43 8.73
C GLU A 62 7.39 16.05 9.30
N VAL A 63 7.58 15.01 8.50
CA VAL A 63 7.30 13.61 8.88
C VAL A 63 8.49 12.73 8.53
N THR A 64 8.92 11.94 9.51
CA THR A 64 9.85 10.82 9.32
C THR A 64 9.09 9.51 9.50
N TYR A 65 9.25 8.56 8.60
CA TYR A 65 8.64 7.23 8.71
C TYR A 65 9.69 6.14 8.53
N THR A 66 9.46 4.99 9.14
CA THR A 66 10.35 3.84 9.03
C THR A 66 9.83 2.88 7.96
N ARG A 67 10.72 2.41 7.10
CA ARG A 67 10.46 1.36 6.10
C ARG A 67 11.39 0.16 6.24
N VAL A 68 11.01 -0.94 5.64
CA VAL A 68 11.90 -2.11 5.50
C VAL A 68 13.02 -1.84 4.50
N SER A 69 14.24 -2.27 4.82
CA SER A 69 15.42 -2.15 3.95
C SER A 69 15.49 -3.31 2.95
N CYS A 70 14.62 -3.25 1.93
CA CYS A 70 14.57 -4.26 0.85
C CYS A 70 14.15 -3.59 -0.45
N ASP A 71 15.06 -3.46 -1.39
CA ASP A 71 14.84 -2.73 -2.64
C ASP A 71 13.72 -3.34 -3.49
N GLU A 72 13.53 -4.66 -3.48
CA GLU A 72 12.44 -5.30 -4.20
C GLU A 72 11.07 -4.86 -3.66
N VAL A 73 10.92 -4.83 -2.33
CA VAL A 73 9.67 -4.38 -1.69
C VAL A 73 9.46 -2.90 -1.95
N VAL A 74 10.50 -2.08 -1.77
CA VAL A 74 10.47 -0.64 -1.99
C VAL A 74 10.08 -0.31 -3.44
N ASN A 75 10.72 -0.93 -4.42
CA ASN A 75 10.43 -0.70 -5.83
C ASN A 75 9.03 -1.17 -6.23
N LYS A 76 8.57 -2.31 -5.70
CA LYS A 76 7.23 -2.85 -5.95
C LYS A 76 6.12 -1.90 -5.49
N VAL A 77 6.40 -1.08 -4.48
CA VAL A 77 5.49 -0.03 -3.98
C VAL A 77 5.67 1.27 -4.75
N ASN A 78 6.91 1.74 -4.90
CA ASN A 78 7.18 3.08 -5.40
C ASN A 78 6.88 3.24 -6.89
N GLN A 79 7.11 2.20 -7.72
CA GLN A 79 6.83 2.26 -9.16
C GLN A 79 5.34 2.56 -9.48
N PRO A 80 4.35 1.85 -8.90
CA PRO A 80 2.94 2.18 -9.10
C PRO A 80 2.56 3.57 -8.56
N ILE A 81 3.15 4.01 -7.42
CA ILE A 81 2.91 5.35 -6.87
C ILE A 81 3.40 6.42 -7.84
N GLN A 82 4.60 6.27 -8.40
CA GLN A 82 5.13 7.21 -9.40
C GLN A 82 4.28 7.25 -10.66
N ALA A 83 3.80 6.09 -11.13
CA ALA A 83 2.88 6.02 -12.26
C ALA A 83 1.56 6.74 -11.97
N PHE A 84 1.00 6.55 -10.76
CA PHE A 84 -0.19 7.26 -10.29
C PHE A 84 0.01 8.77 -10.28
N VAL A 85 1.10 9.26 -9.67
CA VAL A 85 1.43 10.70 -9.60
C VAL A 85 1.56 11.29 -11.01
N LYS A 86 2.25 10.58 -11.92
CA LYS A 86 2.39 11.01 -13.32
C LYS A 86 1.04 11.12 -14.01
N GLN A 87 0.16 10.14 -13.84
CA GLN A 87 -1.17 10.13 -14.44
C GLN A 87 -2.07 11.20 -13.83
N LEU A 88 -2.02 11.38 -12.51
CA LEU A 88 -2.79 12.40 -11.80
C LEU A 88 -2.46 13.82 -12.27
N ARG A 89 -1.17 14.09 -12.58
CA ARG A 89 -0.69 15.39 -13.09
C ARG A 89 -0.95 15.59 -14.59
N SER A 90 -1.15 14.54 -15.37
CA SER A 90 -1.34 14.62 -16.83
C SER A 90 -2.77 14.99 -17.26
N GLY A 91 -3.72 15.05 -16.35
CA GLY A 91 -5.11 15.42 -16.60
C GLY A 91 -5.24 16.88 -17.06
N GLN A 92 -6.21 17.15 -17.95
CA GLN A 92 -6.40 18.45 -18.64
C GLN A 92 -6.70 19.65 -17.72
N SER A 93 -6.97 19.43 -16.44
CA SER A 93 -7.09 20.48 -15.42
C SER A 93 -6.14 20.17 -14.27
N SER A 94 -4.89 20.58 -14.43
CA SER A 94 -3.78 20.30 -13.50
C SER A 94 -3.98 20.79 -12.05
N GLU A 95 -5.04 21.57 -11.77
CA GLU A 95 -5.29 22.18 -10.46
C GLU A 95 -6.34 21.44 -9.61
N ARG A 96 -7.09 20.49 -10.16
CA ARG A 96 -8.18 19.77 -9.45
C ARG A 96 -8.29 18.29 -9.85
N GLY A 97 -7.16 17.62 -9.95
CA GLY A 97 -7.16 16.17 -10.18
C GLY A 97 -7.57 15.42 -8.92
N THR A 98 -8.39 14.40 -9.05
CA THR A 98 -8.68 13.45 -7.96
C THR A 98 -8.29 12.04 -8.39
N GLY A 99 -7.84 11.25 -7.44
CA GLY A 99 -7.47 9.88 -7.67
C GLY A 99 -7.41 9.07 -6.40
N SER A 100 -7.23 7.76 -6.57
CA SER A 100 -7.12 6.84 -5.45
C SER A 100 -6.03 5.83 -5.74
N VAL A 101 -5.25 5.53 -4.72
CA VAL A 101 -4.25 4.47 -4.75
C VAL A 101 -4.51 3.50 -3.60
N ALA A 102 -4.36 2.20 -3.85
CA ALA A 102 -4.68 1.16 -2.89
C ALA A 102 -3.55 0.15 -2.78
N LEU A 103 -3.16 -0.18 -1.55
CA LEU A 103 -2.29 -1.30 -1.20
C LEU A 103 -3.19 -2.46 -0.77
N GLU A 104 -3.19 -3.55 -1.55
CA GLU A 104 -4.00 -4.75 -1.33
C GLU A 104 -3.13 -5.90 -0.89
N PHE A 105 -3.48 -6.54 0.22
CA PHE A 105 -2.93 -7.83 0.64
C PHE A 105 -3.88 -8.96 0.27
N HIS A 106 -3.31 -10.04 -0.26
CA HIS A 106 -4.11 -11.16 -0.77
C HIS A 106 -3.45 -12.52 -0.49
N GLU A 107 -4.27 -13.57 -0.51
CA GLU A 107 -3.82 -14.95 -0.51
C GLU A 107 -3.84 -15.49 -1.95
N GLN A 108 -2.81 -16.24 -2.32
CA GLN A 108 -2.79 -17.01 -3.56
C GLN A 108 -3.51 -18.33 -3.34
N LYS A 109 -4.42 -18.70 -4.23
CA LYS A 109 -5.04 -20.02 -4.19
C LYS A 109 -4.20 -21.02 -4.96
N ARG A 110 -3.96 -22.20 -4.38
CA ARG A 110 -3.39 -23.31 -5.13
C ARG A 110 -4.32 -23.72 -6.25
N ALA A 111 -3.78 -23.83 -7.47
CA ALA A 111 -4.51 -24.44 -8.57
C ALA A 111 -4.83 -25.90 -8.21
N LYS A 112 -6.10 -26.24 -8.11
CA LYS A 112 -6.52 -27.65 -7.97
C LYS A 112 -6.63 -28.26 -9.36
N TRP A 113 -5.81 -29.29 -9.62
CA TRP A 113 -5.96 -30.18 -10.80
C TRP A 113 -6.04 -29.46 -12.15
N GLY A 114 -4.98 -28.78 -12.59
CA GLY A 114 -4.86 -28.26 -13.96
C GLY A 114 -5.87 -27.19 -14.38
N VAL A 115 -6.70 -26.72 -13.46
CA VAL A 115 -7.59 -25.57 -13.65
C VAL A 115 -6.78 -24.29 -13.47
N PHE A 116 -7.01 -23.31 -14.32
CA PHE A 116 -6.35 -22.00 -14.30
C PHE A 116 -6.21 -21.46 -12.87
N ALA A 117 -5.07 -20.80 -12.59
CA ALA A 117 -4.85 -20.14 -11.32
C ALA A 117 -6.07 -19.27 -10.99
N SER A 118 -6.72 -19.53 -9.87
CA SER A 118 -7.87 -18.72 -9.45
C SER A 118 -7.37 -17.35 -9.01
N ASP A 119 -8.20 -16.32 -9.22
CA ASP A 119 -7.86 -14.96 -8.78
C ASP A 119 -7.45 -14.95 -7.30
N PRO A 120 -6.41 -14.18 -6.95
CA PRO A 120 -6.00 -13.98 -5.58
C PRO A 120 -7.17 -13.46 -4.72
N VAL A 121 -7.24 -13.88 -3.46
CA VAL A 121 -8.32 -13.47 -2.56
C VAL A 121 -7.83 -12.35 -1.65
N PRO A 122 -8.31 -11.12 -1.82
CA PRO A 122 -7.94 -10.02 -0.95
C PRO A 122 -8.50 -10.24 0.46
N TRP A 123 -7.70 -9.88 1.47
CA TRP A 123 -8.12 -9.93 2.88
C TRP A 123 -7.95 -8.60 3.61
N GLU A 124 -7.07 -7.71 3.13
CA GLU A 124 -6.86 -6.37 3.67
C GLU A 124 -6.55 -5.38 2.55
N ILE A 125 -7.12 -4.17 2.62
CA ILE A 125 -6.93 -3.10 1.63
C ILE A 125 -6.79 -1.77 2.35
N TRP A 126 -5.72 -1.03 2.03
CA TRP A 126 -5.45 0.33 2.49
C TRP A 126 -5.58 1.27 1.31
N ILE A 127 -6.47 2.27 1.41
CA ILE A 127 -6.81 3.18 0.33
C ILE A 127 -6.42 4.60 0.72
N VAL A 128 -5.72 5.29 -0.16
CA VAL A 128 -5.44 6.72 -0.05
C VAL A 128 -6.16 7.43 -1.19
N HIS A 129 -7.11 8.29 -0.84
CA HIS A 129 -7.75 9.22 -1.76
C HIS A 129 -6.97 10.52 -1.77
N VAL A 130 -6.69 11.01 -2.97
CA VAL A 130 -5.91 12.23 -3.22
C VAL A 130 -6.79 13.22 -3.96
N ASN A 131 -6.92 14.42 -3.40
CA ASN A 131 -7.47 15.58 -4.06
C ASN A 131 -6.32 16.55 -4.31
N LEU A 132 -6.01 16.87 -5.58
CA LEU A 132 -5.01 17.89 -5.88
C LEU A 132 -5.54 19.26 -5.51
N THR A 133 -4.68 20.02 -4.85
CA THR A 133 -4.92 21.41 -4.48
C THR A 133 -3.72 22.27 -4.84
N SER A 134 -3.92 23.58 -4.90
CA SER A 134 -2.87 24.57 -5.07
C SER A 134 -3.17 25.79 -4.20
N PHE A 135 -2.12 26.46 -3.73
CA PHE A 135 -2.23 27.63 -2.88
C PHE A 135 -1.53 28.83 -3.51
N ASP A 136 -2.23 29.94 -3.61
CA ASP A 136 -1.72 31.17 -4.23
C ASP A 136 -0.74 31.93 -3.34
N THR A 137 -0.77 31.68 -2.02
CA THR A 137 0.07 32.41 -1.05
C THR A 137 0.90 31.43 -0.22
N GLU A 138 2.14 31.85 0.12
CA GLU A 138 3.03 31.06 0.98
C GLU A 138 2.44 30.88 2.39
N THR A 139 1.71 31.88 2.90
CA THR A 139 1.04 31.74 4.20
C THR A 139 -0.03 30.64 4.20
N ALA A 140 -0.84 30.55 3.13
CA ALA A 140 -1.83 29.49 3.00
C ALA A 140 -1.16 28.11 2.82
N ARG A 141 -0.07 28.05 2.05
CA ARG A 141 0.71 26.82 1.86
C ARG A 141 1.36 26.34 3.15
N SER A 142 1.97 27.25 3.94
CA SER A 142 2.53 26.91 5.25
C SER A 142 1.47 26.35 6.20
N ALA A 143 0.33 27.03 6.32
CA ALA A 143 -0.77 26.58 7.16
C ALA A 143 -1.37 25.25 6.69
N HIS A 144 -1.33 24.96 5.38
CA HIS A 144 -1.71 23.67 4.84
C HIS A 144 -0.71 22.58 5.24
N ARG A 145 0.60 22.82 5.08
CA ARG A 145 1.65 21.86 5.45
C ARG A 145 1.58 21.47 6.92
N ASP A 146 1.35 22.41 7.82
CA ASP A 146 1.19 22.13 9.26
C ASP A 146 0.03 21.15 9.51
N LYS A 147 -1.11 21.39 8.85
CA LYS A 147 -2.30 20.51 8.95
C LYS A 147 -2.03 19.14 8.31
N LEU A 148 -1.36 19.12 7.17
CA LEU A 148 -1.02 17.89 6.46
C LEU A 148 -0.05 17.04 7.29
N THR A 149 0.99 17.66 7.86
CA THR A 149 1.92 16.97 8.79
C THR A 149 1.17 16.30 9.92
N GLN A 150 0.22 16.99 10.56
CA GLN A 150 -0.60 16.40 11.61
C GLN A 150 -1.47 15.26 11.08
N ALA A 151 -2.14 15.44 9.94
CA ALA A 151 -3.02 14.42 9.37
C ALA A 151 -2.26 13.14 8.96
N VAL A 152 -1.04 13.28 8.41
CA VAL A 152 -0.18 12.13 8.08
C VAL A 152 0.33 11.45 9.34
N THR A 153 0.72 12.22 10.36
CA THR A 153 1.12 11.69 11.67
C THR A 153 -0.01 10.89 12.32
N ASP A 154 -1.23 11.42 12.31
CA ASP A 154 -2.41 10.73 12.83
C ASP A 154 -2.71 9.44 12.06
N ALA A 155 -2.52 9.44 10.74
CA ALA A 155 -2.65 8.25 9.91
C ALA A 155 -1.61 7.18 10.27
N ILE A 156 -0.35 7.57 10.51
CA ILE A 156 0.72 6.66 10.94
C ILE A 156 0.37 6.05 12.32
N PHE A 157 -0.09 6.84 13.27
CA PHE A 157 -0.53 6.32 14.57
C PHE A 157 -1.73 5.38 14.44
N TYR A 158 -2.73 5.73 13.63
CA TYR A 158 -3.86 4.85 13.36
C TYR A 158 -3.42 3.49 12.77
N ILE A 159 -2.46 3.51 11.83
CA ILE A 159 -1.91 2.29 11.24
C ILE A 159 -1.26 1.44 12.35
N ASN A 160 -0.38 2.04 13.16
CA ASN A 160 0.31 1.33 14.23
C ASN A 160 -0.67 0.72 15.22
N ASP A 161 -1.66 1.47 15.70
CA ASP A 161 -2.70 0.97 16.62
C ASP A 161 -3.50 -0.18 15.99
N THR A 162 -3.89 -0.06 14.73
CA THR A 162 -4.61 -1.10 14.00
C THR A 162 -3.76 -2.36 13.87
N MET A 163 -2.46 -2.22 13.57
CA MET A 163 -1.56 -3.33 13.29
C MET A 163 -1.17 -4.13 14.53
N VAL A 164 -1.12 -3.49 15.70
CA VAL A 164 -0.83 -4.18 16.99
C VAL A 164 -2.07 -4.78 17.63
N ASN A 165 -3.27 -4.42 17.18
CA ASN A 165 -4.51 -4.96 17.70
C ASN A 165 -4.61 -6.47 17.40
N PRO A 166 -4.73 -7.35 18.42
CA PRO A 166 -4.80 -8.80 18.24
C PRO A 166 -6.07 -9.25 17.52
N ASP A 167 -7.15 -8.45 17.56
CA ASP A 167 -8.42 -8.76 16.90
C ASP A 167 -8.38 -8.48 15.39
N THR A 168 -7.35 -7.80 14.91
CA THR A 168 -7.15 -7.56 13.48
C THR A 168 -6.88 -8.89 12.77
N TYR A 169 -7.71 -9.23 11.79
CA TYR A 169 -7.56 -10.47 11.02
C TYR A 169 -6.21 -10.51 10.31
N LYS A 170 -5.54 -11.63 10.44
CA LYS A 170 -4.34 -12.01 9.65
C LYS A 170 -4.49 -13.46 9.20
N PRO A 171 -4.08 -13.79 7.96
CA PRO A 171 -4.01 -15.19 7.55
C PRO A 171 -3.14 -16.02 8.50
N LYS A 172 -3.61 -17.19 8.89
CA LYS A 172 -2.88 -18.06 9.83
C LYS A 172 -1.79 -18.83 9.11
N LEU A 173 -0.56 -18.70 9.57
CA LEU A 173 0.59 -19.49 9.13
C LEU A 173 0.61 -20.85 9.87
N ALA A 174 -0.39 -21.70 9.60
CA ALA A 174 -0.58 -22.94 10.38
C ALA A 174 0.40 -24.04 10.00
N ARG A 175 0.82 -24.11 8.73
CA ARG A 175 1.71 -25.16 8.21
C ARG A 175 2.71 -24.53 7.24
N THR A 176 3.95 -25.04 7.21
CA THR A 176 4.98 -24.59 6.27
C THR A 176 4.56 -24.74 4.80
N GLY A 177 3.75 -25.76 4.48
CA GLY A 177 3.22 -25.96 3.15
C GLY A 177 2.22 -24.90 2.67
N ASP A 178 1.74 -24.03 3.55
CA ASP A 178 0.78 -22.97 3.22
C ASP A 178 1.48 -21.58 3.09
N PHE A 179 2.79 -21.50 3.43
CA PHE A 179 3.51 -20.23 3.42
C PHE A 179 3.49 -19.56 2.05
N ASP A 180 3.73 -20.29 0.97
CA ASP A 180 3.71 -19.75 -0.40
C ASP A 180 2.36 -19.17 -0.83
N GLN A 181 1.27 -19.53 -0.16
CA GLN A 181 -0.05 -18.97 -0.46
C GLN A 181 -0.26 -17.60 0.19
N ILE A 182 0.39 -17.36 1.32
CA ILE A 182 0.18 -16.20 2.18
C ILE A 182 1.36 -15.22 2.03
N LEU A 183 2.58 -15.75 1.87
CA LEU A 183 3.84 -15.03 1.92
C LEU A 183 4.59 -15.12 0.60
N ASP A 184 5.24 -14.04 0.20
CA ASP A 184 6.17 -14.01 -0.91
C ASP A 184 7.53 -14.57 -0.47
N MET A 185 7.69 -15.87 -0.61
CA MET A 185 8.93 -16.59 -0.26
C MET A 185 10.08 -16.31 -1.25
N GLN A 186 9.78 -15.69 -2.40
CA GLN A 186 10.78 -15.39 -3.44
C GLN A 186 11.62 -14.14 -3.11
N CYS A 187 11.08 -13.21 -2.31
CA CYS A 187 11.83 -12.02 -1.90
C CYS A 187 13.11 -12.44 -1.15
N PRO A 188 14.31 -11.96 -1.56
CA PRO A 188 15.57 -12.50 -1.08
C PRO A 188 15.90 -12.14 0.36
N LEU A 189 15.55 -10.92 0.81
CA LEU A 189 15.94 -10.38 2.11
C LEU A 189 14.84 -10.44 3.17
N LEU A 190 13.58 -10.48 2.73
CA LEU A 190 12.41 -10.45 3.58
C LEU A 190 11.41 -11.54 3.18
N THR A 191 10.37 -11.66 3.95
CA THR A 191 9.21 -12.50 3.61
C THR A 191 7.94 -11.68 3.84
N PRO A 192 7.55 -10.83 2.87
CA PRO A 192 6.34 -10.03 2.95
C PRO A 192 5.11 -10.92 2.73
N HIS A 193 3.94 -10.49 3.22
CA HIS A 193 2.68 -10.98 2.69
C HIS A 193 2.58 -10.65 1.19
N HIS A 194 1.86 -11.47 0.42
CA HIS A 194 1.58 -11.11 -0.97
C HIS A 194 0.78 -9.82 -1.03
N PHE A 195 1.26 -8.85 -1.80
CA PHE A 195 0.60 -7.57 -1.97
C PHE A 195 0.69 -7.04 -3.39
N ARG A 196 -0.22 -6.14 -3.71
CA ARG A 196 -0.27 -5.37 -4.96
C ARG A 196 -0.61 -3.92 -4.66
N VAL A 197 -0.14 -3.01 -5.51
CA VAL A 197 -0.56 -1.61 -5.50
C VAL A 197 -1.39 -1.36 -6.75
N HIS A 198 -2.59 -0.83 -6.56
CA HIS A 198 -3.53 -0.42 -7.60
C HIS A 198 -3.76 1.08 -7.51
N TYR A 199 -4.08 1.70 -8.62
CA TYR A 199 -4.51 3.10 -8.61
C TYR A 199 -5.57 3.37 -9.68
N SER A 200 -6.31 4.46 -9.50
CA SER A 200 -7.29 4.98 -10.46
C SER A 200 -7.32 6.48 -10.36
N THR A 201 -7.48 7.16 -11.48
CA THR A 201 -7.67 8.61 -11.56
C THR A 201 -9.00 8.91 -12.24
N CYS A 202 -9.55 10.11 -12.05
CA CYS A 202 -10.79 10.51 -12.74
C CYS A 202 -10.68 10.53 -14.27
N ASN A 203 -9.45 10.44 -14.79
CA ASN A 203 -9.15 10.47 -16.22
C ASN A 203 -8.93 9.08 -16.82
N ASP A 204 -9.18 8.01 -16.06
CA ASP A 204 -8.96 6.65 -16.57
C ASP A 204 -9.93 6.30 -17.68
N ASP A 205 -9.40 6.11 -18.90
CA ASP A 205 -10.07 5.36 -19.93
C ASP A 205 -10.34 3.93 -19.44
N PRO A 206 -11.54 3.38 -19.67
CA PRO A 206 -11.91 2.05 -19.16
C PRO A 206 -11.04 0.90 -19.69
N VAL A 207 -10.09 1.16 -20.58
CA VAL A 207 -9.28 0.15 -21.30
C VAL A 207 -7.98 -0.24 -20.56
N GLN A 208 -7.45 0.57 -19.64
CA GLN A 208 -6.14 0.30 -19.02
C GLN A 208 -6.16 -0.32 -17.60
N ALA A 209 -7.30 -0.66 -17.07
CA ALA A 209 -7.36 -1.18 -15.72
C ALA A 209 -7.01 -2.68 -15.65
N THR A 210 -5.74 -2.99 -15.41
CA THR A 210 -5.24 -4.32 -14.96
C THR A 210 -5.64 -4.66 -13.51
N MET A 211 -6.71 -4.06 -13.01
CA MET A 211 -7.16 -4.18 -11.62
C MET A 211 -8.02 -5.44 -11.43
N GLY A 212 -7.75 -6.20 -10.39
CA GLY A 212 -8.66 -7.25 -9.94
C GLY A 212 -10.09 -6.70 -9.75
N GLY A 213 -11.11 -7.42 -10.24
CA GLY A 213 -12.48 -6.90 -10.33
C GLY A 213 -13.06 -6.35 -9.02
N ALA A 214 -12.62 -6.86 -7.85
CA ALA A 214 -13.07 -6.40 -6.53
C ALA A 214 -12.54 -5.00 -6.18
N VAL A 215 -11.24 -4.74 -6.41
CA VAL A 215 -10.62 -3.43 -6.09
C VAL A 215 -11.10 -2.36 -7.07
N LYS A 216 -11.27 -2.71 -8.35
CA LYS A 216 -11.83 -1.81 -9.37
C LYS A 216 -13.22 -1.31 -8.99
N LYS A 217 -14.08 -2.20 -8.49
CA LYS A 217 -15.42 -1.83 -8.02
C LYS A 217 -15.35 -0.89 -6.83
N ILE A 218 -14.48 -1.18 -5.86
CA ILE A 218 -14.30 -0.36 -4.65
C ILE A 218 -13.81 1.05 -5.02
N LEU A 219 -12.78 1.16 -5.85
CA LEU A 219 -12.23 2.46 -6.25
C LEU A 219 -13.22 3.27 -7.09
N LYS A 220 -14.02 2.62 -7.97
CA LYS A 220 -15.08 3.29 -8.73
C LYS A 220 -16.23 3.77 -7.84
N ASP A 221 -16.69 2.94 -6.93
CA ASP A 221 -17.82 3.28 -6.05
C ASP A 221 -17.46 4.45 -5.11
N THR A 222 -16.18 4.65 -4.81
CA THR A 222 -15.71 5.75 -3.95
C THR A 222 -15.43 7.05 -4.71
N LEU A 223 -15.12 6.98 -6.01
CA LEU A 223 -14.94 8.16 -6.87
C LEU A 223 -16.28 8.75 -7.38
N ALA A 224 -17.38 8.01 -7.20
CA ALA A 224 -18.72 8.42 -7.63
C ALA A 224 -19.53 9.16 -6.54
N LEU A 225 -18.94 9.39 -5.36
CA LEU A 225 -19.49 10.18 -4.24
C LEU A 225 -18.82 11.57 -4.17
#